data_4dc6a1c4db97b4f23f8528cc21279095
#
_entry.id   4dc6a1c4db97b4f23f8528cc21279095
#
_cell.length_a   1.000
_cell.length_b   1.000
_cell.length_c   1.000
_cell.angle_alpha   90.00
_cell.angle_beta   90.00
_cell.angle_gamma   90.00
#
_symmetry.space_group_name_H-M   'P 1'
#
loop_
_entity.id
_entity.type
_entity.pdbx_description
1 polymer ?
#
loop_
_entity_poly.entity_id
_entity_poly.type
_entity_poly.pdbx_seq_one_letter_code
_entity_poly.pdbx_strand_id
1 'polypeptide(L)'
;MSKTNADLMARRTNAVPRGVGQIHPIFAESAKNATVTDVEGREFIDFAGGIAVLNTGHVHPKIIAAVTEQLNKLTHTCFQVLAYEPYVEVCEKVNAKVPGDFAKKTLLVTTGSEAVENSIKIARAATGRAGVIAFTGAYHGRTMMTLGLTGKVVPYSAGMGLMPGGVFRALYPNELHGVSIDDSIASIERIFKNDAEPRDIAAIIIEPVQGEGGFYVAPKEFMKRLRALCDQHGILLIADEVQTGAGRTGTFFAMEQMGVAADLTTFAKSIAGGFPLAGVCGKAEYMDAIAPGGLGGTYAGSPIACAAALAVMEVFEEEHLLDRCKAVGERLVTGLKAIQAKYPVIGEVRALGAMIAVELFEDGDSHKPNAAAVASVVAKARDKGLILLSCGTYGNVLRVLVPLTSPDEQLDKGLAIIEECFSEL
;
A
#
# COMPACT_ATOMS: atom_id res chain seq x y z
N MET A 1 22.47 -20.18 24.50
CA MET A 1 21.13 -20.07 25.09
C MET A 1 20.15 -19.96 23.91
N SER A 2 19.10 -20.77 23.88
CA SER A 2 18.04 -20.63 22.89
C SER A 2 17.38 -19.25 23.07
N LYS A 3 17.21 -18.50 21.99
CA LYS A 3 16.50 -17.22 22.01
C LYS A 3 15.00 -17.53 22.00
N THR A 4 14.26 -17.11 23.01
CA THR A 4 12.79 -17.21 23.01
C THR A 4 12.14 -15.90 22.53
N ASN A 5 10.88 -15.96 22.10
CA ASN A 5 10.10 -14.76 21.80
C ASN A 5 10.01 -13.83 23.02
N ALA A 6 9.88 -14.38 24.22
CA ALA A 6 9.84 -13.62 25.47
C ALA A 6 11.16 -12.88 25.74
N ASP A 7 12.32 -13.55 25.58
CA ASP A 7 13.64 -12.94 25.74
C ASP A 7 13.86 -11.78 24.77
N LEU A 8 13.49 -11.99 23.50
CA LEU A 8 13.61 -10.96 22.47
C LEU A 8 12.64 -9.81 22.72
N MET A 9 11.43 -10.08 23.25
CA MET A 9 10.49 -9.02 23.62
C MET A 9 11.03 -8.15 24.75
N ALA A 10 11.65 -8.74 25.79
CA ALA A 10 12.29 -7.99 26.87
C ALA A 10 13.43 -7.09 26.32
N ARG A 11 14.28 -7.63 25.44
CA ARG A 11 15.35 -6.86 24.80
C ARG A 11 14.79 -5.74 23.93
N ARG A 12 13.73 -5.99 23.13
CA ARG A 12 13.06 -4.99 22.32
C ARG A 12 12.51 -3.85 23.17
N THR A 13 11.85 -4.16 24.28
CA THR A 13 11.30 -3.13 25.18
C THR A 13 12.38 -2.16 25.68
N ASN A 14 13.59 -2.64 25.90
CA ASN A 14 14.70 -1.81 26.35
C ASN A 14 15.42 -1.04 25.21
N ALA A 15 15.42 -1.57 23.98
CA ALA A 15 16.22 -1.05 22.88
C ALA A 15 15.42 -0.27 21.83
N VAL A 16 14.12 -0.50 21.68
CA VAL A 16 13.28 0.06 20.62
C VAL A 16 12.23 0.99 21.21
N PRO A 17 12.09 2.22 20.70
CA PRO A 17 11.07 3.16 21.16
C PRO A 17 9.66 2.58 21.12
N ARG A 18 8.85 2.87 22.13
CA ARG A 18 7.44 2.41 22.23
C ARG A 18 6.59 2.80 21.01
N GLY A 19 6.92 3.90 20.34
CA GLY A 19 6.22 4.36 19.13
C GLY A 19 6.34 3.39 17.93
N VAL A 20 7.32 2.48 17.92
CA VAL A 20 7.40 1.39 16.95
C VAL A 20 6.49 0.26 17.44
N GLY A 21 5.24 0.21 16.92
CA GLY A 21 4.27 -0.82 17.29
C GLY A 21 4.72 -2.23 16.87
N GLN A 22 4.15 -3.25 17.55
CA GLN A 22 4.30 -4.65 17.16
C GLN A 22 2.94 -5.36 17.38
N ILE A 23 2.38 -5.89 16.29
CA ILE A 23 1.05 -6.50 16.31
C ILE A 23 1.11 -7.91 16.94
N HIS A 24 2.09 -8.70 16.52
CA HIS A 24 2.29 -10.06 16.98
C HIS A 24 3.56 -10.14 17.85
N PRO A 25 3.48 -10.65 19.09
CA PRO A 25 4.64 -10.76 20.00
C PRO A 25 5.52 -11.97 19.64
N ILE A 26 5.86 -12.12 18.39
CA ILE A 26 6.73 -13.16 17.83
C ILE A 26 7.87 -12.54 17.02
N PHE A 27 9.01 -13.24 16.97
CA PHE A 27 10.20 -12.80 16.24
C PHE A 27 10.52 -13.83 15.14
N ALA A 28 10.46 -13.38 13.89
CA ALA A 28 10.79 -14.21 12.74
C ALA A 28 12.29 -14.56 12.74
N GLU A 29 12.61 -15.83 12.52
CA GLU A 29 13.98 -16.33 12.30
C GLU A 29 14.23 -16.55 10.82
N SER A 30 13.26 -17.13 10.13
CA SER A 30 13.34 -17.40 8.68
C SER A 30 11.96 -17.35 8.02
N ALA A 31 11.95 -17.25 6.71
CA ALA A 31 10.71 -17.33 5.95
C ALA A 31 10.97 -17.90 4.56
N LYS A 32 9.97 -18.55 3.97
CA LYS A 32 10.00 -19.05 2.59
C LYS A 32 8.61 -19.02 1.99
N ASN A 33 8.46 -18.37 0.85
CA ASN A 33 7.20 -18.17 0.14
C ASN A 33 6.12 -17.55 1.09
N ALA A 34 5.09 -18.27 1.48
CA ALA A 34 4.03 -17.82 2.36
C ALA A 34 4.12 -18.41 3.78
N THR A 35 5.30 -18.91 4.19
CA THR A 35 5.54 -19.46 5.53
C THR A 35 6.61 -18.67 6.24
N VAL A 36 6.36 -18.31 7.51
CA VAL A 36 7.33 -17.68 8.42
C VAL A 36 7.57 -18.62 9.58
N THR A 37 8.85 -18.82 9.92
CA THR A 37 9.26 -19.60 11.12
C THR A 37 9.81 -18.63 12.16
N ASP A 38 9.33 -18.74 13.41
CA ASP A 38 9.80 -17.92 14.51
C ASP A 38 11.07 -18.51 15.18
N VAL A 39 11.65 -17.75 16.09
CA VAL A 39 12.87 -18.14 16.83
C VAL A 39 12.69 -19.36 17.72
N GLU A 40 11.48 -19.83 17.95
CA GLU A 40 11.15 -21.05 18.71
C GLU A 40 10.83 -22.23 17.80
N GLY A 41 10.94 -22.04 16.47
CA GLY A 41 10.70 -23.06 15.46
C GLY A 41 9.22 -23.28 15.11
N ARG A 42 8.31 -22.40 15.52
CA ARG A 42 6.90 -22.49 15.14
C ARG A 42 6.72 -21.90 13.75
N GLU A 43 5.92 -22.57 12.92
CA GLU A 43 5.58 -22.10 11.57
C GLU A 43 4.23 -21.39 11.55
N PHE A 44 4.18 -20.32 10.73
CA PHE A 44 2.99 -19.50 10.52
C PHE A 44 2.75 -19.33 9.03
N ILE A 45 1.50 -19.46 8.62
CA ILE A 45 1.07 -19.02 7.27
C ILE A 45 0.98 -17.50 7.28
N ASP A 46 1.61 -16.83 6.32
CA ASP A 46 1.68 -15.37 6.24
C ASP A 46 0.57 -14.80 5.33
N PHE A 47 -0.53 -14.36 5.93
CA PHE A 47 -1.58 -13.61 5.23
C PHE A 47 -1.41 -12.09 5.37
N ALA A 48 -0.27 -11.63 5.88
CA ALA A 48 0.09 -10.23 5.98
C ALA A 48 1.04 -9.75 4.86
N GLY A 49 1.87 -10.67 4.34
CA GLY A 49 2.83 -10.39 3.27
C GLY A 49 3.73 -9.18 3.56
N GLY A 50 4.12 -8.96 4.84
CA GLY A 50 4.88 -7.76 5.23
C GLY A 50 4.13 -6.44 5.00
N ILE A 51 2.82 -6.42 5.10
CA ILE A 51 1.90 -5.33 4.73
C ILE A 51 1.92 -5.09 3.21
N ALA A 52 1.56 -6.11 2.44
CA ALA A 52 1.53 -6.10 0.97
C ALA A 52 2.88 -5.81 0.30
N VAL A 53 3.98 -6.27 0.89
CA VAL A 53 5.34 -6.10 0.34
C VAL A 53 5.78 -7.32 -0.45
N LEU A 54 5.26 -8.50 -0.12
CA LEU A 54 5.78 -9.79 -0.58
C LEU A 54 4.83 -10.48 -1.57
N ASN A 55 4.46 -9.79 -2.66
CA ASN A 55 3.62 -10.39 -3.69
C ASN A 55 4.27 -11.63 -4.34
N THR A 56 5.59 -11.66 -4.45
CA THR A 56 6.39 -12.79 -4.96
C THR A 56 6.78 -13.81 -3.88
N GLY A 57 6.27 -13.66 -2.65
CA GLY A 57 6.65 -14.50 -1.51
C GLY A 57 8.00 -14.16 -0.90
N HIS A 58 8.26 -14.73 0.27
CA HIS A 58 9.55 -14.60 0.95
C HIS A 58 10.64 -15.36 0.21
N VAL A 59 11.80 -14.72 0.07
CA VAL A 59 13.05 -15.34 -0.42
C VAL A 59 12.85 -16.04 -1.77
N HIS A 60 12.21 -15.36 -2.73
CA HIS A 60 12.01 -15.91 -4.07
C HIS A 60 13.36 -16.20 -4.75
N PRO A 61 13.60 -17.42 -5.27
CA PRO A 61 14.93 -17.85 -5.73
C PRO A 61 15.52 -16.92 -6.80
N LYS A 62 14.73 -16.49 -7.78
CA LYS A 62 15.16 -15.61 -8.87
C LYS A 62 15.57 -14.23 -8.34
N ILE A 63 14.80 -13.68 -7.41
CA ILE A 63 15.11 -12.37 -6.80
C ILE A 63 16.40 -12.45 -5.99
N ILE A 64 16.57 -13.51 -5.18
CA ILE A 64 17.81 -13.72 -4.39
C ILE A 64 19.02 -13.90 -5.30
N ALA A 65 18.88 -14.62 -6.42
CA ALA A 65 19.96 -14.79 -7.38
C ALA A 65 20.39 -13.44 -8.00
N ALA A 66 19.44 -12.63 -8.47
CA ALA A 66 19.72 -11.30 -9.03
C ALA A 66 20.37 -10.35 -8.03
N VAL A 67 19.89 -10.34 -6.79
CA VAL A 67 20.48 -9.57 -5.69
C VAL A 67 21.91 -10.03 -5.39
N THR A 68 22.14 -11.34 -5.31
CA THR A 68 23.47 -11.89 -5.04
C THR A 68 24.45 -11.55 -6.15
N GLU A 69 24.01 -11.62 -7.41
CA GLU A 69 24.84 -11.22 -8.55
C GLU A 69 25.20 -9.73 -8.46
N GLN A 70 24.22 -8.88 -8.17
CA GLN A 70 24.44 -7.42 -8.02
C GLN A 70 25.39 -7.09 -6.87
N LEU A 71 25.28 -7.79 -5.74
CA LEU A 71 26.19 -7.63 -4.59
C LEU A 71 27.67 -7.84 -4.97
N ASN A 72 27.92 -8.75 -5.91
CA ASN A 72 29.29 -9.03 -6.39
C ASN A 72 29.79 -8.03 -7.42
N LYS A 73 28.91 -7.19 -8.00
CA LYS A 73 29.29 -6.15 -8.97
C LYS A 73 29.48 -4.78 -8.30
N LEU A 74 28.45 -4.34 -7.58
CA LEU A 74 28.38 -2.97 -7.08
C LEU A 74 27.30 -2.85 -6.00
N THR A 75 27.67 -2.36 -4.82
CA THR A 75 26.72 -2.16 -3.72
C THR A 75 26.16 -0.73 -3.67
N HIS A 76 26.99 0.30 -3.98
CA HIS A 76 26.59 1.70 -3.88
C HIS A 76 27.58 2.64 -4.57
N THR A 77 27.06 3.64 -5.30
CA THR A 77 27.85 4.76 -5.83
C THR A 77 27.12 6.10 -5.66
N CYS A 78 25.88 6.10 -5.17
CA CYS A 78 24.94 7.22 -5.30
C CYS A 78 24.70 7.57 -6.79
N PHE A 79 23.51 7.27 -7.33
CA PHE A 79 23.20 7.44 -8.76
C PHE A 79 23.54 8.83 -9.31
N GLN A 80 23.40 9.85 -8.48
CA GLN A 80 23.73 11.24 -8.85
C GLN A 80 25.24 11.50 -9.01
N VAL A 81 26.10 10.60 -8.47
CA VAL A 81 27.57 10.71 -8.58
C VAL A 81 28.08 9.83 -9.71
N LEU A 82 27.76 8.55 -9.68
CA LEU A 82 28.05 7.59 -10.75
C LEU A 82 26.81 6.76 -11.01
N ALA A 83 26.21 6.98 -12.18
CA ALA A 83 25.01 6.24 -12.61
C ALA A 83 25.31 4.76 -12.89
N TYR A 84 24.28 3.92 -12.84
CA TYR A 84 24.34 2.49 -13.13
C TYR A 84 23.08 2.04 -13.88
N GLU A 85 23.26 1.09 -14.78
CA GLU A 85 22.25 0.62 -15.71
C GLU A 85 20.97 0.12 -15.04
N PRO A 86 20.99 -0.71 -13.95
CA PRO A 86 19.76 -1.19 -13.32
C PRO A 86 18.77 -0.10 -12.88
N TYR A 87 19.24 1.08 -12.51
CA TYR A 87 18.37 2.22 -12.20
C TYR A 87 17.60 2.68 -13.44
N VAL A 88 18.30 2.84 -14.56
CA VAL A 88 17.70 3.28 -15.84
C VAL A 88 16.69 2.25 -16.33
N GLU A 89 17.04 0.97 -16.30
CA GLU A 89 16.18 -0.12 -16.74
C GLU A 89 14.89 -0.23 -15.90
N VAL A 90 14.98 -0.08 -14.57
CA VAL A 90 13.77 0.00 -13.71
C VAL A 90 12.88 1.16 -14.12
N CYS A 91 13.47 2.35 -14.37
CA CYS A 91 12.69 3.52 -14.81
C CYS A 91 11.99 3.26 -16.15
N GLU A 92 12.69 2.67 -17.13
CA GLU A 92 12.12 2.32 -18.44
C GLU A 92 10.95 1.33 -18.32
N LYS A 93 11.14 0.25 -17.53
CA LYS A 93 10.08 -0.75 -17.30
C LYS A 93 8.87 -0.15 -16.54
N VAL A 94 9.08 0.70 -15.55
CA VAL A 94 8.00 1.40 -14.84
C VAL A 94 7.28 2.36 -15.78
N ASN A 95 8.00 3.16 -16.59
CA ASN A 95 7.41 4.05 -17.57
C ASN A 95 6.49 3.31 -18.55
N ALA A 96 6.86 2.09 -18.95
CA ALA A 96 6.05 1.26 -19.84
C ALA A 96 4.79 0.69 -19.15
N LYS A 97 4.83 0.44 -17.84
CA LYS A 97 3.72 -0.19 -17.09
C LYS A 97 2.71 0.82 -16.51
N VAL A 98 3.12 2.05 -16.20
CA VAL A 98 2.20 3.08 -15.67
C VAL A 98 1.21 3.52 -16.75
N PRO A 99 -0.12 3.54 -16.48
CA PRO A 99 -1.13 3.94 -17.45
C PRO A 99 -0.99 5.37 -17.95
N GLY A 100 -1.42 5.60 -19.19
CA GLY A 100 -1.45 6.89 -19.86
C GLY A 100 -0.67 6.90 -21.16
N ASP A 101 -1.24 7.54 -22.18
CA ASP A 101 -0.64 7.68 -23.51
C ASP A 101 0.12 9.01 -23.62
N PHE A 102 1.18 9.14 -22.83
CA PHE A 102 2.07 10.30 -22.78
C PHE A 102 3.49 9.87 -22.45
N ALA A 103 4.48 10.70 -22.79
CA ALA A 103 5.87 10.49 -22.39
C ALA A 103 6.00 10.53 -20.87
N LYS A 104 6.71 9.56 -20.30
CA LYS A 104 6.86 9.40 -18.86
C LYS A 104 8.33 9.43 -18.43
N LYS A 105 8.57 9.86 -17.21
CA LYS A 105 9.84 9.72 -16.52
C LYS A 105 9.60 9.20 -15.11
N THR A 106 10.59 8.48 -14.56
CA THR A 106 10.54 7.91 -13.22
C THR A 106 11.70 8.39 -12.38
N LEU A 107 11.40 8.84 -11.16
CA LEU A 107 12.33 9.05 -10.08
C LEU A 107 12.28 7.86 -9.15
N LEU A 108 13.41 7.26 -8.79
CA LEU A 108 13.48 6.26 -7.72
C LEU A 108 13.90 6.91 -6.40
N VAL A 109 13.34 6.40 -5.32
CA VAL A 109 13.62 6.77 -3.92
C VAL A 109 13.58 5.52 -3.05
N THR A 110 13.74 5.64 -1.73
CA THR A 110 13.88 4.46 -0.85
C THR A 110 12.56 4.01 -0.24
N THR A 111 11.66 4.94 0.10
CA THR A 111 10.41 4.64 0.82
C THR A 111 9.18 5.24 0.15
N GLY A 112 7.99 4.66 0.41
CA GLY A 112 6.72 5.21 -0.08
C GLY A 112 6.47 6.64 0.42
N SER A 113 6.87 6.97 1.64
CA SER A 113 6.75 8.35 2.15
C SER A 113 7.60 9.33 1.32
N GLU A 114 8.83 8.96 0.96
CA GLU A 114 9.66 9.79 0.06
C GLU A 114 9.04 9.91 -1.34
N ALA A 115 8.44 8.85 -1.85
CA ALA A 115 7.74 8.90 -3.13
C ALA A 115 6.59 9.92 -3.07
N VAL A 116 5.75 9.87 -2.04
CA VAL A 116 4.66 10.85 -1.86
C VAL A 116 5.22 12.27 -1.64
N GLU A 117 6.22 12.47 -0.78
CA GLU A 117 6.86 13.79 -0.59
C GLU A 117 7.35 14.37 -1.93
N ASN A 118 8.02 13.55 -2.74
CA ASN A 118 8.53 14.01 -4.04
C ASN A 118 7.40 14.23 -5.06
N SER A 119 6.31 13.44 -5.06
CA SER A 119 5.16 13.70 -5.92
C SER A 119 4.52 15.07 -5.64
N ILE A 120 4.44 15.47 -4.36
CA ILE A 120 3.96 16.80 -3.96
C ILE A 120 4.95 17.90 -4.37
N LYS A 121 6.25 17.69 -4.20
CA LYS A 121 7.28 18.63 -4.68
C LYS A 121 7.17 18.86 -6.18
N ILE A 122 7.05 17.77 -6.96
CA ILE A 122 6.90 17.81 -8.42
C ILE A 122 5.64 18.58 -8.80
N ALA A 123 4.50 18.24 -8.18
CA ALA A 123 3.22 18.89 -8.46
C ALA A 123 3.28 20.40 -8.18
N ARG A 124 3.87 20.80 -7.04
CA ARG A 124 4.04 22.22 -6.68
C ARG A 124 4.95 22.95 -7.67
N ALA A 125 6.07 22.34 -8.07
CA ALA A 125 7.00 22.93 -9.03
C ALA A 125 6.39 23.08 -10.43
N ALA A 126 5.65 22.04 -10.88
CA ALA A 126 5.03 22.03 -12.19
C ALA A 126 3.88 23.04 -12.33
N THR A 127 3.13 23.27 -11.24
CA THR A 127 1.94 24.15 -11.27
C THR A 127 2.21 25.56 -10.73
N GLY A 128 3.27 25.76 -9.95
CA GLY A 128 3.49 26.98 -9.17
C GLY A 128 2.52 27.18 -8.02
N ARG A 129 1.74 26.16 -7.64
CA ARG A 129 0.69 26.18 -6.62
C ARG A 129 1.11 25.43 -5.38
N ALA A 130 0.48 25.68 -4.21
CA ALA A 130 0.91 25.10 -2.94
C ALA A 130 -0.09 24.12 -2.31
N GLY A 131 -1.38 24.29 -2.57
CA GLY A 131 -2.47 23.50 -1.97
C GLY A 131 -2.50 22.06 -2.46
N VAL A 132 -2.89 21.14 -1.59
CA VAL A 132 -3.08 19.71 -1.92
C VAL A 132 -4.38 19.24 -1.27
N ILE A 133 -5.21 18.53 -2.01
CA ILE A 133 -6.39 17.85 -1.49
C ILE A 133 -6.05 16.38 -1.31
N ALA A 134 -6.33 15.84 -0.11
CA ALA A 134 -6.28 14.42 0.22
C ALA A 134 -7.66 13.97 0.74
N PHE A 135 -7.86 12.68 0.97
CA PHE A 135 -9.16 12.14 1.34
C PHE A 135 -9.22 11.67 2.81
N THR A 136 -10.43 11.62 3.38
CA THR A 136 -10.68 10.97 4.66
C THR A 136 -10.27 9.50 4.60
N GLY A 137 -9.71 8.97 5.69
CA GLY A 137 -9.25 7.58 5.76
C GLY A 137 -7.95 7.26 4.99
N ALA A 138 -7.40 8.21 4.21
CA ALA A 138 -6.18 7.99 3.44
C ALA A 138 -4.95 7.74 4.33
N TYR A 139 -3.98 7.01 3.78
CA TYR A 139 -2.66 6.83 4.38
C TYR A 139 -1.56 7.02 3.34
N HIS A 140 -0.77 8.06 3.52
CA HIS A 140 0.28 8.46 2.58
C HIS A 140 1.70 8.42 3.15
N GLY A 141 1.87 8.07 4.42
CA GLY A 141 3.16 7.92 5.07
C GLY A 141 3.26 8.60 6.44
N ARG A 142 4.49 8.67 6.98
CA ARG A 142 4.76 9.17 8.35
C ARG A 142 5.83 10.27 8.42
N THR A 143 6.22 10.87 7.29
CA THR A 143 6.98 12.13 7.27
C THR A 143 6.02 13.29 7.43
N MET A 144 6.50 14.49 7.73
CA MET A 144 5.63 15.61 8.14
C MET A 144 4.57 15.95 7.10
N MET A 145 4.93 16.05 5.81
CA MET A 145 3.94 16.32 4.75
C MET A 145 3.00 15.14 4.57
N THR A 146 3.51 13.91 4.52
CA THR A 146 2.68 12.72 4.35
C THR A 146 1.76 12.45 5.55
N LEU A 147 2.15 12.81 6.77
CA LEU A 147 1.26 12.84 7.95
C LEU A 147 0.14 13.85 7.78
N GLY A 148 0.42 15.03 7.24
CA GLY A 148 -0.60 16.02 6.90
C GLY A 148 -1.61 15.50 5.90
N LEU A 149 -1.17 14.71 4.93
CA LEU A 149 -2.01 14.06 3.92
C LEU A 149 -2.78 12.85 4.47
N THR A 150 -2.28 12.19 5.52
CA THR A 150 -2.90 11.01 6.13
C THR A 150 -4.20 11.37 6.85
N GLY A 151 -5.30 10.69 6.52
CA GLY A 151 -6.67 10.98 6.96
C GLY A 151 -7.09 10.31 8.27
N LYS A 152 -6.13 9.86 9.11
CA LYS A 152 -6.37 9.21 10.40
C LYS A 152 -5.41 9.76 11.45
N VAL A 153 -5.96 10.28 12.56
CA VAL A 153 -5.16 10.93 13.62
C VAL A 153 -4.44 9.89 14.48
N VAL A 154 -5.19 8.93 15.06
CA VAL A 154 -4.61 7.89 15.91
C VAL A 154 -4.35 6.64 15.08
N PRO A 155 -3.14 6.06 15.16
CA PRO A 155 -1.97 6.41 15.99
C PRO A 155 -0.98 7.38 15.32
N TYR A 156 -1.28 7.91 14.13
CA TYR A 156 -0.27 8.50 13.25
C TYR A 156 0.19 9.90 13.67
N SER A 157 -0.72 10.88 13.72
CA SER A 157 -0.36 12.29 14.00
C SER A 157 -0.69 12.76 15.42
N ALA A 158 -1.29 11.90 16.24
CA ALA A 158 -1.67 12.24 17.61
C ALA A 158 -0.46 12.70 18.46
N GLY A 159 -0.55 13.88 19.06
CA GLY A 159 0.50 14.44 19.91
C GLY A 159 1.69 15.07 19.18
N MET A 160 1.65 15.16 17.83
CA MET A 160 2.76 15.69 17.03
C MET A 160 2.63 17.18 16.69
N GLY A 161 1.61 17.87 17.22
CA GLY A 161 1.38 19.29 16.95
C GLY A 161 0.70 19.56 15.61
N LEU A 162 0.90 20.76 15.08
CA LEU A 162 0.32 21.18 13.81
C LEU A 162 1.06 20.55 12.62
N MET A 163 0.30 20.02 11.67
CA MET A 163 0.83 19.52 10.41
C MET A 163 1.11 20.68 9.43
N PRO A 164 1.95 20.45 8.38
CA PRO A 164 2.19 21.45 7.34
C PRO A 164 0.89 21.98 6.75
N GLY A 165 0.78 23.31 6.56
CA GLY A 165 -0.37 23.96 5.96
C GLY A 165 -0.56 23.65 4.47
N GLY A 166 -1.73 24.05 3.94
CA GLY A 166 -2.07 23.86 2.53
C GLY A 166 -2.55 22.45 2.18
N VAL A 167 -2.92 21.65 3.17
CA VAL A 167 -3.59 20.36 2.98
C VAL A 167 -5.07 20.49 3.31
N PHE A 168 -5.92 20.12 2.35
CA PHE A 168 -7.38 20.13 2.50
C PHE A 168 -7.91 18.71 2.47
N ARG A 169 -9.05 18.46 3.13
CA ARG A 169 -9.59 17.12 3.30
C ARG A 169 -10.97 16.98 2.64
N ALA A 170 -11.03 16.16 1.59
CA ALA A 170 -12.28 15.75 0.96
C ALA A 170 -12.78 14.41 1.51
N LEU A 171 -14.05 14.11 1.29
CA LEU A 171 -14.64 12.82 1.63
C LEU A 171 -14.23 11.76 0.58
N TYR A 172 -13.81 10.58 1.03
CA TYR A 172 -13.64 9.44 0.13
C TYR A 172 -14.99 8.75 -0.09
N PRO A 173 -15.36 8.36 -1.34
CA PRO A 173 -16.64 7.72 -1.59
C PRO A 173 -16.70 6.35 -0.91
N ASN A 174 -17.71 6.14 -0.07
CA ASN A 174 -17.91 4.92 0.70
C ASN A 174 -19.40 4.75 1.01
N GLU A 175 -20.12 4.09 0.12
CA GLU A 175 -21.57 3.91 0.23
C GLU A 175 -21.98 3.13 1.48
N LEU A 176 -21.16 2.14 1.90
CA LEU A 176 -21.39 1.38 3.13
C LEU A 176 -21.49 2.28 4.37
N HIS A 177 -20.74 3.38 4.38
CA HIS A 177 -20.71 4.38 5.45
C HIS A 177 -21.42 5.69 5.07
N GLY A 178 -22.31 5.64 4.08
CA GLY A 178 -23.19 6.75 3.73
C GLY A 178 -22.53 7.92 2.99
N VAL A 179 -21.39 7.71 2.34
CA VAL A 179 -20.72 8.72 1.50
C VAL A 179 -20.87 8.33 0.03
N SER A 180 -21.77 8.98 -0.68
CA SER A 180 -21.97 8.80 -2.11
C SER A 180 -20.83 9.44 -2.94
N ILE A 181 -20.80 9.12 -4.25
CA ILE A 181 -19.92 9.80 -5.21
C ILE A 181 -20.24 11.29 -5.25
N ASP A 182 -21.52 11.68 -5.19
CA ASP A 182 -21.92 13.08 -5.21
C ASP A 182 -21.45 13.83 -3.96
N ASP A 183 -21.54 13.21 -2.78
CA ASP A 183 -21.04 13.80 -1.53
C ASP A 183 -19.53 14.02 -1.60
N SER A 184 -18.80 13.07 -2.17
CA SER A 184 -17.35 13.17 -2.33
C SER A 184 -16.97 14.33 -3.26
N ILE A 185 -17.58 14.45 -4.43
CA ILE A 185 -17.34 15.55 -5.37
C ILE A 185 -17.76 16.89 -4.75
N ALA A 186 -18.94 16.96 -4.13
CA ALA A 186 -19.42 18.16 -3.46
C ALA A 186 -18.49 18.61 -2.32
N SER A 187 -17.82 17.66 -1.64
CA SER A 187 -16.83 18.00 -0.61
C SER A 187 -15.60 18.71 -1.19
N ILE A 188 -15.17 18.35 -2.40
CA ILE A 188 -14.09 19.04 -3.12
C ILE A 188 -14.55 20.44 -3.56
N GLU A 189 -15.74 20.54 -4.13
CA GLU A 189 -16.31 21.84 -4.52
C GLU A 189 -16.50 22.79 -3.33
N ARG A 190 -16.82 22.24 -2.16
CA ARG A 190 -16.90 23.02 -0.92
C ARG A 190 -15.54 23.56 -0.50
N ILE A 191 -14.45 22.79 -0.64
CA ILE A 191 -13.08 23.28 -0.42
C ILE A 191 -12.81 24.46 -1.35
N PHE A 192 -13.18 24.36 -2.63
CA PHE A 192 -12.97 25.44 -3.61
C PHE A 192 -13.76 26.73 -3.28
N LYS A 193 -14.86 26.63 -2.54
CA LYS A 193 -15.68 27.79 -2.14
C LYS A 193 -15.27 28.42 -0.82
N ASN A 194 -14.75 27.60 0.13
CA ASN A 194 -14.62 28.05 1.50
C ASN A 194 -13.16 28.09 2.00
N ASP A 195 -12.28 27.27 1.44
CA ASP A 195 -10.96 27.06 2.02
C ASP A 195 -9.81 27.51 1.11
N ALA A 196 -9.88 27.24 -0.21
CA ALA A 196 -8.86 27.63 -1.19
C ALA A 196 -9.44 27.68 -2.61
N GLU A 197 -9.04 28.67 -3.41
CA GLU A 197 -9.43 28.71 -4.81
C GLU A 197 -8.80 27.56 -5.60
N PRO A 198 -9.46 27.00 -6.64
CA PRO A 198 -8.90 25.93 -7.47
C PRO A 198 -7.50 26.26 -8.04
N ARG A 199 -7.24 27.55 -8.32
CA ARG A 199 -5.94 28.02 -8.85
C ARG A 199 -4.80 27.93 -7.81
N ASP A 200 -5.10 27.72 -6.53
CA ASP A 200 -4.10 27.57 -5.46
C ASP A 200 -3.79 26.08 -5.18
N ILE A 201 -4.57 25.17 -5.76
CA ILE A 201 -4.42 23.73 -5.57
C ILE A 201 -3.47 23.17 -6.65
N ALA A 202 -2.34 22.61 -6.19
CA ALA A 202 -1.37 21.94 -7.05
C ALA A 202 -1.82 20.55 -7.48
N ALA A 203 -2.36 19.78 -6.52
CA ALA A 203 -2.72 18.38 -6.75
C ALA A 203 -3.86 17.89 -5.88
N ILE A 204 -4.51 16.83 -6.35
CA ILE A 204 -5.36 15.93 -5.57
C ILE A 204 -4.66 14.58 -5.53
N ILE A 205 -4.42 14.04 -4.32
CA ILE A 205 -3.80 12.73 -4.13
C ILE A 205 -4.84 11.71 -3.64
N ILE A 206 -4.85 10.53 -4.25
CA ILE A 206 -5.81 9.47 -3.92
C ILE A 206 -5.15 8.07 -4.00
N GLU A 207 -5.52 7.20 -3.06
CA GLU A 207 -5.29 5.76 -3.19
C GLU A 207 -6.44 5.16 -4.03
N PRO A 208 -6.18 4.44 -5.16
CA PRO A 208 -7.23 3.76 -5.91
C PRO A 208 -8.00 2.72 -5.08
N VAL A 209 -7.32 2.11 -4.09
CA VAL A 209 -7.91 1.37 -2.99
C VAL A 209 -7.26 1.85 -1.71
N GLN A 210 -8.04 2.38 -0.77
CA GLN A 210 -7.51 2.83 0.51
C GLN A 210 -6.95 1.66 1.32
N GLY A 211 -5.64 1.64 1.58
CA GLY A 211 -5.00 0.58 2.35
C GLY A 211 -5.38 0.61 3.83
N GLU A 212 -4.82 1.54 4.57
CA GLU A 212 -5.06 1.66 6.02
C GLU A 212 -6.47 2.14 6.36
N GLY A 213 -7.17 2.77 5.41
CA GLY A 213 -8.55 3.22 5.56
C GLY A 213 -9.58 2.09 5.63
N GLY A 214 -9.26 0.90 5.08
CA GLY A 214 -10.17 -0.25 5.14
C GLY A 214 -10.38 -1.01 3.82
N PHE A 215 -9.53 -0.84 2.83
CA PHE A 215 -9.60 -1.47 1.50
C PHE A 215 -10.85 -1.07 0.71
N TYR A 216 -11.29 0.18 0.86
CA TYR A 216 -12.36 0.72 0.04
C TYR A 216 -11.84 1.03 -1.36
N VAL A 217 -12.53 0.50 -2.37
CA VAL A 217 -12.18 0.68 -3.78
C VAL A 217 -12.84 1.94 -4.31
N ALA A 218 -12.07 2.84 -4.92
CA ALA A 218 -12.64 4.01 -5.59
C ALA A 218 -13.54 3.58 -6.76
N PRO A 219 -14.81 4.02 -6.81
CA PRO A 219 -15.68 3.72 -7.95
C PRO A 219 -15.12 4.33 -9.24
N LYS A 220 -15.19 3.57 -10.35
CA LYS A 220 -14.70 4.07 -11.67
C LYS A 220 -15.35 5.38 -12.07
N GLU A 221 -16.63 5.55 -11.78
CA GLU A 221 -17.36 6.78 -12.09
C GLU A 221 -16.82 7.96 -11.26
N PHE A 222 -16.52 7.74 -9.99
CA PHE A 222 -15.85 8.76 -9.18
C PHE A 222 -14.50 9.17 -9.77
N MET A 223 -13.67 8.19 -10.17
CA MET A 223 -12.34 8.46 -10.74
C MET A 223 -12.43 9.25 -12.05
N LYS A 224 -13.44 8.98 -12.90
CA LYS A 224 -13.69 9.77 -14.12
C LYS A 224 -14.07 11.21 -13.80
N ARG A 225 -14.99 11.41 -12.85
CA ARG A 225 -15.42 12.75 -12.42
C ARG A 225 -14.26 13.52 -11.77
N LEU A 226 -13.46 12.83 -10.95
CA LEU A 226 -12.27 13.42 -10.32
C LEU A 226 -11.25 13.85 -11.37
N ARG A 227 -10.99 13.01 -12.40
CA ARG A 227 -10.11 13.36 -13.52
C ARG A 227 -10.62 14.59 -14.28
N ALA A 228 -11.91 14.61 -14.61
CA ALA A 228 -12.52 15.75 -15.31
C ALA A 228 -12.43 17.07 -14.50
N LEU A 229 -12.65 16.99 -13.18
CA LEU A 229 -12.49 18.12 -12.27
C LEU A 229 -11.03 18.61 -12.23
N CYS A 230 -10.08 17.71 -12.15
CA CYS A 230 -8.65 18.03 -12.20
C CYS A 230 -8.29 18.73 -13.53
N ASP A 231 -8.74 18.20 -14.67
CA ASP A 231 -8.49 18.76 -16.00
C ASP A 231 -9.10 20.16 -16.13
N GLN A 232 -10.34 20.35 -15.65
CA GLN A 232 -11.03 21.65 -15.70
C GLN A 232 -10.25 22.74 -14.98
N HIS A 233 -9.58 22.44 -13.89
CA HIS A 233 -8.89 23.43 -13.05
C HIS A 233 -7.37 23.41 -13.19
N GLY A 234 -6.81 22.54 -14.03
CA GLY A 234 -5.37 22.36 -14.18
C GLY A 234 -4.70 21.89 -12.88
N ILE A 235 -5.40 21.03 -12.11
CA ILE A 235 -4.93 20.39 -10.88
C ILE A 235 -4.36 19.02 -11.25
N LEU A 236 -3.18 18.65 -10.74
CA LEU A 236 -2.59 17.36 -11.02
C LEU A 236 -3.28 16.25 -10.19
N LEU A 237 -3.59 15.13 -10.85
CA LEU A 237 -4.06 13.92 -10.18
C LEU A 237 -2.86 13.04 -9.82
N ILE A 238 -2.67 12.75 -8.54
CA ILE A 238 -1.65 11.83 -8.03
C ILE A 238 -2.34 10.54 -7.60
N ALA A 239 -1.98 9.41 -8.23
CA ALA A 239 -2.39 8.10 -7.77
C ALA A 239 -1.33 7.55 -6.79
N ASP A 240 -1.71 7.34 -5.54
CA ASP A 240 -0.87 6.65 -4.57
C ASP A 240 -1.08 5.14 -4.71
N GLU A 241 -0.20 4.51 -5.46
CA GLU A 241 -0.20 3.07 -5.72
C GLU A 241 0.87 2.32 -4.89
N VAL A 242 1.32 2.91 -3.80
CA VAL A 242 2.30 2.30 -2.90
C VAL A 242 1.81 0.93 -2.39
N GLN A 243 0.52 0.75 -2.16
CA GLN A 243 -0.03 -0.53 -1.71
C GLN A 243 -0.74 -1.32 -2.82
N THR A 244 -1.36 -0.65 -3.77
CA THR A 244 -2.15 -1.26 -4.84
C THR A 244 -1.31 -1.72 -6.03
N GLY A 245 -0.14 -1.14 -6.21
CA GLY A 245 0.76 -1.45 -7.31
C GLY A 245 1.48 -2.79 -7.19
N ALA A 246 2.33 -3.05 -8.16
CA ALA A 246 3.09 -4.30 -8.31
C ALA A 246 2.21 -5.55 -8.21
N GLY A 247 1.07 -5.55 -8.93
CA GLY A 247 0.23 -6.72 -9.17
C GLY A 247 -0.78 -7.06 -8.09
N ARG A 248 -0.84 -6.35 -6.96
CA ARG A 248 -1.71 -6.69 -5.83
C ARG A 248 -3.21 -6.74 -6.17
N THR A 249 -3.64 -5.94 -7.14
CA THR A 249 -5.05 -5.78 -7.52
C THR A 249 -5.45 -6.55 -8.78
N GLY A 250 -4.56 -7.40 -9.33
CA GLY A 250 -4.82 -8.18 -10.54
C GLY A 250 -4.43 -7.50 -11.85
N THR A 251 -3.93 -6.26 -11.79
CA THR A 251 -3.18 -5.53 -12.82
C THR A 251 -1.89 -5.02 -12.22
N PHE A 252 -0.89 -4.62 -13.02
CA PHE A 252 0.40 -4.19 -12.46
C PHE A 252 0.22 -2.90 -11.65
N PHE A 253 -0.59 -1.96 -12.13
CA PHE A 253 -1.09 -0.81 -11.37
C PHE A 253 -2.63 -0.82 -11.33
N ALA A 254 -3.23 -0.48 -10.19
CA ALA A 254 -4.69 -0.47 -10.05
C ALA A 254 -5.37 0.54 -10.97
N MET A 255 -4.69 1.64 -11.31
CA MET A 255 -5.20 2.66 -12.23
C MET A 255 -5.53 2.11 -13.62
N GLU A 256 -4.94 0.98 -14.06
CA GLU A 256 -5.32 0.27 -15.29
C GLU A 256 -6.81 -0.13 -15.29
N GLN A 257 -7.37 -0.36 -14.10
CA GLN A 257 -8.77 -0.76 -13.92
C GLN A 257 -9.71 0.44 -13.72
N MET A 258 -9.19 1.65 -13.47
CA MET A 258 -10.01 2.82 -13.12
C MET A 258 -10.56 3.58 -14.34
N GLY A 259 -10.04 3.30 -15.54
CA GLY A 259 -10.49 3.92 -16.78
C GLY A 259 -10.02 5.37 -16.98
N VAL A 260 -9.07 5.81 -16.16
CA VAL A 260 -8.40 7.12 -16.24
C VAL A 260 -6.92 6.96 -15.91
N ALA A 261 -6.08 7.86 -16.41
CA ALA A 261 -4.67 7.95 -16.03
C ALA A 261 -4.44 9.11 -15.04
N ALA A 262 -3.53 8.90 -14.09
CA ALA A 262 -3.03 9.95 -13.23
C ALA A 262 -1.88 10.72 -13.90
N ASP A 263 -1.64 11.94 -13.45
CA ASP A 263 -0.50 12.75 -13.91
C ASP A 263 0.81 12.28 -13.28
N LEU A 264 0.73 11.84 -12.01
CA LEU A 264 1.82 11.26 -11.24
C LEU A 264 1.32 9.99 -10.55
N THR A 265 2.15 8.95 -10.48
CA THR A 265 1.88 7.69 -9.78
C THR A 265 3.01 7.39 -8.83
N THR A 266 2.72 7.22 -7.52
CA THR A 266 3.71 6.77 -6.55
C THR A 266 3.65 5.25 -6.40
N PHE A 267 4.80 4.62 -6.19
CA PHE A 267 4.90 3.17 -6.00
C PHE A 267 5.98 2.81 -4.99
N ALA A 268 5.84 1.65 -4.35
CA ALA A 268 6.81 1.10 -3.38
C ALA A 268 6.48 -0.38 -3.09
N LYS A 269 6.74 -0.81 -1.87
CA LYS A 269 6.36 -2.14 -1.32
C LYS A 269 6.77 -3.30 -2.23
N SER A 270 5.80 -3.95 -2.87
CA SER A 270 6.04 -5.17 -3.65
C SER A 270 6.90 -4.97 -4.90
N ILE A 271 7.21 -3.73 -5.30
CA ILE A 271 7.99 -3.46 -6.51
C ILE A 271 9.37 -4.13 -6.51
N ALA A 272 9.94 -4.38 -5.33
CA ALA A 272 11.28 -4.96 -5.17
C ALA A 272 11.32 -6.20 -4.23
N GLY A 273 10.18 -6.90 -4.03
CA GLY A 273 10.14 -8.19 -3.36
C GLY A 273 10.74 -8.25 -1.95
N GLY A 274 10.59 -7.15 -1.17
CA GLY A 274 11.10 -7.02 0.20
C GLY A 274 12.32 -6.10 0.34
N PHE A 275 12.96 -5.69 -0.77
CA PHE A 275 14.04 -4.72 -0.76
C PHE A 275 13.49 -3.28 -0.79
N PRO A 276 14.11 -2.32 -0.03
CA PRO A 276 13.66 -0.94 0.00
C PRO A 276 13.81 -0.24 -1.35
N LEU A 277 12.70 -0.05 -2.07
CA LEU A 277 12.59 0.72 -3.31
C LEU A 277 11.21 1.36 -3.39
N ALA A 278 11.19 2.59 -3.84
CA ALA A 278 9.98 3.34 -4.14
C ALA A 278 10.25 4.31 -5.29
N GLY A 279 9.22 4.96 -5.79
CA GLY A 279 9.42 5.97 -6.83
C GLY A 279 8.15 6.74 -7.18
N VAL A 280 8.35 7.70 -8.05
CA VAL A 280 7.31 8.49 -8.71
C VAL A 280 7.50 8.37 -10.21
N CYS A 281 6.47 7.92 -10.90
CA CYS A 281 6.39 7.95 -12.36
C CYS A 281 5.31 8.96 -12.78
N GLY A 282 5.59 9.78 -13.76
CA GLY A 282 4.61 10.76 -14.22
C GLY A 282 4.92 11.35 -15.59
N LYS A 283 4.05 12.26 -16.04
CA LYS A 283 4.25 12.99 -17.30
C LYS A 283 5.61 13.66 -17.32
N ALA A 284 6.37 13.43 -18.39
CA ALA A 284 7.75 13.90 -18.51
C ALA A 284 7.88 15.41 -18.28
N GLU A 285 6.93 16.21 -18.76
CA GLU A 285 6.91 17.66 -18.57
C GLU A 285 6.82 18.08 -17.09
N TYR A 286 6.05 17.33 -16.27
CA TYR A 286 5.94 17.61 -14.83
C TYR A 286 7.15 17.09 -14.07
N MET A 287 7.66 15.91 -14.44
CA MET A 287 8.84 15.33 -13.81
C MET A 287 10.09 16.20 -14.03
N ASP A 288 10.17 16.91 -15.15
CA ASP A 288 11.27 17.83 -15.50
C ASP A 288 11.09 19.27 -14.97
N ALA A 289 10.00 19.57 -14.25
CA ALA A 289 9.75 20.91 -13.70
C ALA A 289 10.75 21.32 -12.60
N ILE A 290 11.43 20.37 -11.98
CA ILE A 290 12.43 20.63 -10.94
C ILE A 290 13.83 20.64 -11.56
N ALA A 291 14.58 21.68 -11.25
CA ALA A 291 15.95 21.84 -11.75
C ALA A 291 16.90 20.70 -11.29
N PRO A 292 17.96 20.40 -12.04
CA PRO A 292 18.96 19.40 -11.67
C PRO A 292 19.46 19.57 -10.24
N GLY A 293 19.50 18.46 -9.49
CA GLY A 293 19.87 18.45 -8.07
C GLY A 293 18.70 18.67 -7.09
N GLY A 294 17.50 19.02 -7.58
CA GLY A 294 16.31 19.21 -6.73
C GLY A 294 15.58 17.93 -6.32
N LEU A 295 15.85 16.83 -7.03
CA LEU A 295 15.32 15.48 -6.73
C LEU A 295 16.46 14.50 -6.50
N GLY A 296 16.22 13.47 -5.69
CA GLY A 296 17.16 12.38 -5.44
C GLY A 296 17.35 12.09 -3.96
N GLY A 297 18.37 11.33 -3.65
CA GLY A 297 18.77 10.92 -2.30
C GLY A 297 19.97 9.98 -2.37
N THR A 298 20.81 9.97 -1.34
CA THR A 298 22.06 9.18 -1.34
C THR A 298 21.80 7.68 -1.62
N TYR A 299 20.75 7.10 -1.06
CA TYR A 299 20.38 5.68 -1.23
C TYR A 299 19.22 5.47 -2.24
N ALA A 300 18.75 6.54 -2.86
CA ALA A 300 17.63 6.49 -3.80
C ALA A 300 17.96 5.59 -4.99
N GLY A 301 17.10 4.58 -5.22
CA GLY A 301 17.30 3.61 -6.29
C GLY A 301 18.56 2.75 -6.11
N SER A 302 18.82 2.26 -4.90
CA SER A 302 19.96 1.36 -4.61
C SER A 302 20.15 0.29 -5.69
N PRO A 303 21.37 0.02 -6.18
CA PRO A 303 21.62 -1.00 -7.21
C PRO A 303 21.05 -2.37 -6.86
N ILE A 304 21.15 -2.75 -5.59
CA ILE A 304 20.63 -4.02 -5.06
C ILE A 304 19.10 -4.06 -5.17
N ALA A 305 18.43 -2.98 -4.77
CA ALA A 305 16.97 -2.90 -4.85
C ALA A 305 16.47 -2.78 -6.30
N CYS A 306 17.23 -2.14 -7.19
CA CYS A 306 16.94 -2.11 -8.62
C CYS A 306 17.04 -3.52 -9.24
N ALA A 307 18.11 -4.27 -8.95
CA ALA A 307 18.24 -5.66 -9.39
C ALA A 307 17.09 -6.55 -8.89
N ALA A 308 16.68 -6.36 -7.63
CA ALA A 308 15.52 -7.05 -7.07
C ALA A 308 14.22 -6.68 -7.82
N ALA A 309 14.00 -5.40 -8.14
CA ALA A 309 12.81 -4.94 -8.84
C ALA A 309 12.73 -5.48 -10.28
N LEU A 310 13.85 -5.53 -10.99
CA LEU A 310 13.91 -6.14 -12.32
C LEU A 310 13.53 -7.61 -12.26
N ALA A 311 14.09 -8.37 -11.31
CA ALA A 311 13.76 -9.76 -11.09
C ALA A 311 12.28 -9.96 -10.69
N VAL A 312 11.71 -9.06 -9.87
CA VAL A 312 10.27 -9.09 -9.54
C VAL A 312 9.42 -8.96 -10.81
N MET A 313 9.74 -8.01 -11.69
CA MET A 313 8.98 -7.81 -12.93
C MET A 313 9.06 -9.04 -13.85
N GLU A 314 10.22 -9.69 -13.92
CA GLU A 314 10.39 -10.94 -14.66
C GLU A 314 9.59 -12.09 -14.06
N VAL A 315 9.60 -12.25 -12.73
CA VAL A 315 8.78 -13.26 -12.02
C VAL A 315 7.30 -13.05 -12.31
N PHE A 316 6.83 -11.81 -12.34
CA PHE A 316 5.43 -11.51 -12.70
C PHE A 316 5.06 -11.99 -14.10
N GLU A 317 5.97 -11.85 -15.06
CA GLU A 317 5.76 -12.27 -16.45
C GLU A 317 5.87 -13.80 -16.59
N GLU A 318 6.94 -14.41 -16.08
CA GLU A 318 7.23 -15.84 -16.23
C GLU A 318 6.25 -16.74 -15.46
N GLU A 319 5.84 -16.34 -14.26
CA GLU A 319 4.91 -17.09 -13.41
C GLU A 319 3.46 -16.66 -13.54
N HIS A 320 3.15 -15.76 -14.49
CA HIS A 320 1.79 -15.24 -14.75
C HIS A 320 1.10 -14.73 -13.49
N LEU A 321 1.82 -13.98 -12.64
CA LEU A 321 1.34 -13.61 -11.30
C LEU A 321 0.13 -12.68 -11.31
N LEU A 322 -0.15 -11.95 -12.39
CA LEU A 322 -1.39 -11.16 -12.49
C LEU A 322 -2.63 -12.05 -12.59
N ASP A 323 -2.57 -13.14 -13.34
CA ASP A 323 -3.66 -14.11 -13.42
C ASP A 323 -3.76 -14.92 -12.12
N ARG A 324 -2.61 -15.28 -11.54
CA ARG A 324 -2.58 -15.91 -10.22
C ARG A 324 -3.20 -15.01 -9.15
N CYS A 325 -2.97 -13.71 -9.17
CA CYS A 325 -3.59 -12.74 -8.26
C CYS A 325 -5.13 -12.81 -8.32
N LYS A 326 -5.70 -12.86 -9.52
CA LYS A 326 -7.15 -12.99 -9.71
C LYS A 326 -7.67 -14.31 -9.13
N ALA A 327 -7.01 -15.44 -9.45
CA ALA A 327 -7.39 -16.77 -8.95
C ALA A 327 -7.31 -16.85 -7.41
N VAL A 328 -6.24 -16.32 -6.81
CA VAL A 328 -6.09 -16.23 -5.34
C VAL A 328 -7.19 -15.37 -4.74
N GLY A 329 -7.47 -14.21 -5.35
CA GLY A 329 -8.53 -13.31 -4.92
C GLY A 329 -9.91 -13.97 -4.95
N GLU A 330 -10.28 -14.60 -6.06
CA GLU A 330 -11.56 -15.31 -6.22
C GLU A 330 -11.72 -16.45 -5.20
N ARG A 331 -10.66 -17.26 -5.00
CA ARG A 331 -10.68 -18.37 -4.03
C ARG A 331 -10.92 -17.86 -2.61
N LEU A 332 -10.16 -16.87 -2.17
CA LEU A 332 -10.26 -16.32 -0.82
C LEU A 332 -11.59 -15.59 -0.61
N VAL A 333 -12.05 -14.80 -1.57
CA VAL A 333 -13.36 -14.11 -1.48
C VAL A 333 -14.50 -15.11 -1.40
N THR A 334 -14.47 -16.19 -2.19
CA THR A 334 -15.48 -17.25 -2.14
C THR A 334 -15.53 -17.91 -0.76
N GLY A 335 -14.36 -18.28 -0.21
CA GLY A 335 -14.28 -18.84 1.14
C GLY A 335 -14.75 -17.89 2.23
N LEU A 336 -14.30 -16.62 2.17
CA LEU A 336 -14.70 -15.61 3.16
C LEU A 336 -16.20 -15.27 3.09
N LYS A 337 -16.82 -15.26 1.91
CA LYS A 337 -18.28 -15.10 1.76
C LYS A 337 -19.06 -16.31 2.31
N ALA A 338 -18.51 -17.52 2.18
CA ALA A 338 -19.10 -18.70 2.81
C ALA A 338 -19.04 -18.63 4.35
N ILE A 339 -17.96 -18.05 4.90
CA ILE A 339 -17.84 -17.75 6.33
C ILE A 339 -18.83 -16.64 6.73
N GLN A 340 -18.91 -15.55 5.97
CA GLN A 340 -19.87 -14.45 6.21
C GLN A 340 -21.32 -14.97 6.32
N ALA A 341 -21.72 -15.91 5.49
CA ALA A 341 -23.07 -16.48 5.53
C ALA A 341 -23.39 -17.20 6.85
N LYS A 342 -22.37 -17.64 7.61
CA LYS A 342 -22.51 -18.32 8.89
C LYS A 342 -22.41 -17.39 10.11
N TYR A 343 -21.69 -16.27 9.98
CA TYR A 343 -21.35 -15.39 11.08
C TYR A 343 -21.82 -13.95 10.82
N PRO A 344 -22.98 -13.53 11.36
CA PRO A 344 -23.56 -12.20 11.10
C PRO A 344 -22.70 -11.00 11.53
N VAL A 345 -21.70 -11.23 12.39
CA VAL A 345 -20.72 -10.19 12.76
C VAL A 345 -19.91 -9.68 11.55
N ILE A 346 -19.83 -10.45 10.47
CA ILE A 346 -19.19 -10.06 9.21
C ILE A 346 -20.20 -9.29 8.38
N GLY A 347 -20.06 -7.97 8.34
CA GLY A 347 -20.94 -7.09 7.56
C GLY A 347 -20.61 -7.09 6.08
N GLU A 348 -19.31 -7.02 5.72
CA GLU A 348 -18.90 -6.97 4.32
C GLU A 348 -17.59 -7.73 4.06
N VAL A 349 -17.55 -8.43 2.92
CA VAL A 349 -16.33 -8.96 2.30
C VAL A 349 -16.14 -8.24 0.97
N ARG A 350 -15.07 -7.46 0.83
CA ARG A 350 -14.72 -6.71 -0.38
C ARG A 350 -13.31 -7.00 -0.85
N ALA A 351 -13.06 -6.86 -2.14
CA ALA A 351 -11.74 -7.11 -2.72
C ALA A 351 -11.55 -6.40 -4.07
N LEU A 352 -10.28 -6.17 -4.40
CA LEU A 352 -9.81 -5.95 -5.76
C LEU A 352 -8.57 -6.83 -5.98
N GLY A 353 -8.67 -7.85 -6.83
CA GLY A 353 -7.65 -8.90 -6.94
C GLY A 353 -7.43 -9.61 -5.59
N ALA A 354 -6.18 -9.71 -5.15
CA ALA A 354 -5.81 -10.31 -3.87
C ALA A 354 -5.62 -9.27 -2.73
N MET A 355 -6.19 -8.08 -2.86
CA MET A 355 -6.31 -7.09 -1.80
C MET A 355 -7.71 -7.22 -1.19
N ILE A 356 -7.82 -7.97 -0.07
CA ILE A 356 -9.10 -8.42 0.48
C ILE A 356 -9.31 -7.91 1.89
N ALA A 357 -10.53 -7.46 2.18
CA ALA A 357 -10.95 -7.02 3.51
C ALA A 357 -12.23 -7.71 3.96
N VAL A 358 -12.30 -7.94 5.27
CA VAL A 358 -13.50 -8.41 5.97
C VAL A 358 -13.83 -7.39 7.06
N GLU A 359 -14.96 -6.71 6.94
CA GLU A 359 -15.37 -5.68 7.88
C GLU A 359 -16.40 -6.21 8.86
N LEU A 360 -16.17 -5.95 10.16
CA LEU A 360 -16.95 -6.47 11.26
C LEU A 360 -17.75 -5.38 11.95
N PHE A 361 -19.03 -5.72 12.25
CA PHE A 361 -19.96 -4.84 12.93
C PHE A 361 -20.61 -5.53 14.14
N GLU A 362 -21.04 -4.74 15.12
CA GLU A 362 -21.90 -5.23 16.20
C GLU A 362 -23.33 -5.37 15.67
N ASP A 363 -23.96 -6.49 15.92
CA ASP A 363 -25.35 -6.79 15.53
C ASP A 363 -25.64 -6.59 14.01
N GLY A 364 -24.61 -6.63 13.16
CA GLY A 364 -24.74 -6.37 11.72
C GLY A 364 -24.99 -4.89 11.34
N ASP A 365 -24.90 -3.97 12.28
CA ASP A 365 -25.13 -2.53 12.09
C ASP A 365 -23.82 -1.84 11.62
N SER A 366 -23.78 -1.35 10.38
CA SER A 366 -22.62 -0.66 9.81
C SER A 366 -22.19 0.60 10.57
N HIS A 367 -23.06 1.15 11.40
CA HIS A 367 -22.74 2.29 12.28
C HIS A 367 -22.07 1.87 13.61
N LYS A 368 -21.94 0.56 13.87
CA LYS A 368 -21.33 0.01 15.06
C LYS A 368 -20.10 -0.84 14.73
N PRO A 369 -18.94 -0.23 14.45
CA PRO A 369 -17.74 -0.98 14.11
C PRO A 369 -17.25 -1.86 15.26
N ASN A 370 -16.95 -3.14 14.99
CA ASN A 370 -16.52 -4.11 16.00
C ASN A 370 -15.01 -4.38 15.97
N ALA A 371 -14.24 -3.42 16.48
CA ALA A 371 -12.77 -3.56 16.59
C ALA A 371 -12.34 -4.67 17.55
N ALA A 372 -13.14 -4.95 18.60
CA ALA A 372 -12.83 -5.98 19.58
C ALA A 372 -12.87 -7.38 18.96
N ALA A 373 -13.87 -7.66 18.12
CA ALA A 373 -13.95 -8.92 17.38
C ALA A 373 -12.76 -9.09 16.43
N VAL A 374 -12.36 -8.04 15.69
CA VAL A 374 -11.17 -8.07 14.83
C VAL A 374 -9.90 -8.39 15.63
N ALA A 375 -9.70 -7.73 16.76
CA ALA A 375 -8.53 -7.97 17.62
C ALA A 375 -8.52 -9.42 18.15
N SER A 376 -9.69 -9.96 18.53
CA SER A 376 -9.85 -11.35 18.96
C SER A 376 -9.49 -12.34 17.84
N VAL A 377 -10.02 -12.14 16.63
CA VAL A 377 -9.71 -13.00 15.46
C VAL A 377 -8.23 -12.97 15.14
N VAL A 378 -7.59 -11.78 15.11
CA VAL A 378 -6.16 -11.63 14.84
C VAL A 378 -5.30 -12.37 15.87
N ALA A 379 -5.66 -12.29 17.16
CA ALA A 379 -4.93 -12.97 18.22
C ALA A 379 -5.08 -14.49 18.15
N LYS A 380 -6.31 -14.98 17.99
CA LYS A 380 -6.61 -16.42 17.86
C LYS A 380 -5.98 -17.04 16.62
N ALA A 381 -6.03 -16.35 15.48
CA ALA A 381 -5.41 -16.79 14.22
C ALA A 381 -3.90 -16.99 14.41
N ARG A 382 -3.20 -16.03 15.04
CA ARG A 382 -1.78 -16.17 15.37
C ARG A 382 -1.53 -17.42 16.22
N ASP A 383 -2.33 -17.65 17.25
CA ASP A 383 -2.15 -18.80 18.16
C ASP A 383 -2.37 -20.14 17.43
N LYS A 384 -3.17 -20.12 16.34
CA LYS A 384 -3.42 -21.27 15.45
C LYS A 384 -2.44 -21.32 14.25
N GLY A 385 -1.44 -20.44 14.17
CA GLY A 385 -0.39 -20.46 13.12
C GLY A 385 -0.74 -19.68 11.86
N LEU A 386 -1.60 -18.66 11.95
CA LEU A 386 -1.92 -17.75 10.84
C LEU A 386 -1.66 -16.30 11.22
N ILE A 387 -0.87 -15.59 10.43
CA ILE A 387 -0.61 -14.15 10.60
C ILE A 387 -1.66 -13.34 9.82
N LEU A 388 -2.44 -12.56 10.55
CA LEU A 388 -3.43 -11.62 10.02
C LEU A 388 -3.17 -10.21 10.54
N LEU A 389 -3.70 -9.21 9.83
CA LEU A 389 -3.61 -7.81 10.22
C LEU A 389 -4.99 -7.16 10.30
N SER A 390 -5.11 -6.12 11.11
CA SER A 390 -6.26 -5.22 11.11
C SER A 390 -5.96 -3.92 10.39
N CYS A 391 -7.01 -3.24 9.92
CA CYS A 391 -7.00 -1.87 9.42
C CYS A 391 -8.38 -1.22 9.60
N GLY A 392 -8.65 -0.16 8.83
CA GLY A 392 -9.88 0.61 8.95
C GLY A 392 -9.75 1.78 9.92
N THR A 393 -10.52 2.83 9.67
CA THR A 393 -10.55 4.02 10.52
C THR A 393 -10.84 3.67 11.97
N TYR A 394 -11.72 2.69 12.19
CA TYR A 394 -12.14 2.23 13.52
C TYR A 394 -11.45 0.94 13.97
N GLY A 395 -10.52 0.38 13.16
CA GLY A 395 -9.83 -0.87 13.50
C GLY A 395 -10.68 -2.12 13.37
N ASN A 396 -11.83 -2.04 12.72
CA ASN A 396 -12.83 -3.09 12.60
C ASN A 396 -12.75 -3.90 11.29
N VAL A 397 -11.63 -3.80 10.56
CA VAL A 397 -11.40 -4.48 9.29
C VAL A 397 -10.24 -5.46 9.42
N LEU A 398 -10.48 -6.74 9.12
CA LEU A 398 -9.42 -7.72 8.86
C LEU A 398 -8.95 -7.53 7.42
N ARG A 399 -7.63 -7.50 7.21
CA ARG A 399 -7.02 -7.48 5.89
C ARG A 399 -6.27 -8.76 5.59
N VAL A 400 -6.48 -9.27 4.39
CA VAL A 400 -5.83 -10.47 3.87
C VAL A 400 -4.97 -10.06 2.68
N LEU A 401 -3.65 -10.24 2.82
CA LEU A 401 -2.61 -9.76 1.91
C LEU A 401 -1.58 -10.87 1.63
N VAL A 402 -2.07 -12.03 1.23
CA VAL A 402 -1.23 -13.21 1.00
C VAL A 402 -0.19 -12.94 -0.10
N PRO A 403 1.00 -13.57 -0.07
CA PRO A 403 1.84 -13.69 -1.24
C PRO A 403 1.07 -14.32 -2.40
N LEU A 404 1.21 -13.79 -3.62
CA LEU A 404 0.47 -14.31 -4.79
C LEU A 404 0.94 -15.72 -5.17
N THR A 405 2.14 -16.07 -4.77
CA THR A 405 2.78 -17.39 -4.95
C THR A 405 2.35 -18.42 -3.89
N SER A 406 1.43 -18.07 -2.97
CA SER A 406 0.94 -18.99 -1.94
C SER A 406 0.32 -20.24 -2.55
N PRO A 407 0.68 -21.46 -2.11
CA PRO A 407 0.02 -22.70 -2.52
C PRO A 407 -1.46 -22.71 -2.13
N ASP A 408 -2.30 -23.35 -2.94
CA ASP A 408 -3.75 -23.42 -2.68
C ASP A 408 -4.08 -24.08 -1.34
N GLU A 409 -3.30 -25.11 -0.93
CA GLU A 409 -3.49 -25.78 0.36
C GLU A 409 -3.26 -24.81 1.54
N GLN A 410 -2.34 -23.86 1.41
CA GLN A 410 -2.12 -22.85 2.46
C GLN A 410 -3.24 -21.81 2.47
N LEU A 411 -3.81 -21.46 1.32
CA LEU A 411 -4.98 -20.58 1.24
C LEU A 411 -6.18 -21.23 1.93
N ASP A 412 -6.45 -22.50 1.64
CA ASP A 412 -7.55 -23.25 2.25
C ASP A 412 -7.36 -23.44 3.75
N LYS A 413 -6.14 -23.78 4.19
CA LYS A 413 -5.81 -23.87 5.60
C LYS A 413 -6.00 -22.54 6.34
N GLY A 414 -5.58 -21.43 5.70
CA GLY A 414 -5.81 -20.10 6.24
C GLY A 414 -7.29 -19.76 6.40
N LEU A 415 -8.11 -20.09 5.39
CA LEU A 415 -9.58 -19.93 5.46
C LEU A 415 -10.20 -20.77 6.59
N ALA A 416 -9.76 -22.02 6.74
CA ALA A 416 -10.24 -22.89 7.83
C ALA A 416 -9.90 -22.31 9.23
N ILE A 417 -8.68 -21.79 9.41
CA ILE A 417 -8.29 -21.12 10.66
C ILE A 417 -9.13 -19.86 10.90
N ILE A 418 -9.40 -19.07 9.87
CA ILE A 418 -10.26 -17.87 9.98
C ILE A 418 -11.67 -18.29 10.42
N GLU A 419 -12.25 -19.31 9.80
CA GLU A 419 -13.58 -19.80 10.16
C GLU A 419 -13.63 -20.30 11.61
N GLU A 420 -12.64 -21.07 12.03
CA GLU A 420 -12.52 -21.53 13.43
C GLU A 420 -12.45 -20.35 14.41
N CYS A 421 -11.68 -19.29 14.08
CA CYS A 421 -11.61 -18.08 14.91
C CYS A 421 -12.97 -17.38 15.05
N PHE A 422 -13.77 -17.34 13.99
CA PHE A 422 -15.13 -16.78 14.04
C PHE A 422 -16.10 -17.66 14.86
N SER A 423 -15.94 -18.98 14.81
CA SER A 423 -16.78 -19.89 15.61
C SER A 423 -16.57 -19.77 17.13
N GLU A 424 -15.45 -19.15 17.53
CA GLU A 424 -15.09 -18.94 18.92
C GLU A 424 -15.34 -17.50 19.43
N LEU A 425 -15.93 -16.61 18.60
CA LEU A 425 -16.32 -15.27 19.03
C LEU A 425 -17.57 -15.30 19.91
#